data_2053e033855ba28930ee0bfc27ffea48
#
_entry.id   2053e033855ba28930ee0bfc27ffea48
#
_cell.length_a   1.000
_cell.length_b   1.000
_cell.length_c   1.000
_cell.angle_alpha   90.00
_cell.angle_beta   90.00
_cell.angle_gamma   90.00
#
_symmetry.space_group_name_H-M   'P 1'
#
loop_
_entity.id
_entity.type
_entity.pdbx_description
1 polymer ?
#
loop_
_entity_poly.entity_id
_entity_poly.type
_entity_poly.pdbx_seq_one_letter_code
_entity_poly.pdbx_strand_id
1 'polypeptide(L)'
;NIRFLPGFILKAISGFDDQPRNAQLDKLTVYLEAETLPFVVAGDFNLSQYSATYAKFSKIATDSFREVEVGFGNTWPATMQSELNLPPLLRLDYIWHSVHFKALDVQRQEGLGSDHFPVMVKLVLEDLTVSTP
;
A
#
# COMPACT_ATOMS: atom_id res chain seq x y z
N ASN A 1 -32.19 8.55 -7.94
CA ASN A 1 -31.65 7.48 -8.79
C ASN A 1 -30.39 6.91 -8.12
N ILE A 2 -30.59 5.86 -7.32
CA ILE A 2 -29.48 5.10 -6.75
C ILE A 2 -28.91 4.25 -7.90
N ARG A 3 -27.77 4.64 -8.44
CA ARG A 3 -27.02 3.80 -9.37
C ARG A 3 -26.40 2.67 -8.57
N PHE A 4 -26.81 1.44 -8.82
CA PHE A 4 -26.16 0.26 -8.29
C PHE A 4 -24.71 0.22 -8.79
N LEU A 5 -23.76 0.15 -7.86
CA LEU A 5 -22.37 -0.12 -8.19
C LEU A 5 -22.27 -1.52 -8.81
N PRO A 6 -21.49 -1.70 -9.90
CA PRO A 6 -21.26 -3.01 -10.48
C PRO A 6 -20.75 -4.02 -9.43
N GLY A 7 -21.18 -5.26 -9.50
CA GLY A 7 -20.88 -6.30 -8.49
C GLY A 7 -19.39 -6.54 -8.23
N PHE A 8 -18.53 -6.27 -9.23
CA PHE A 8 -17.08 -6.36 -9.05
C PHE A 8 -16.53 -5.24 -8.14
N ILE A 9 -17.12 -4.05 -8.14
CA ILE A 9 -16.74 -2.93 -7.26
C ILE A 9 -17.14 -3.25 -5.83
N LEU A 10 -18.34 -3.78 -5.62
CA LEU A 10 -18.79 -4.27 -4.32
C LEU A 10 -17.84 -5.34 -3.79
N LYS A 11 -17.39 -6.28 -4.63
CA LYS A 11 -16.45 -7.31 -4.27
C LYS A 11 -15.06 -6.74 -3.93
N ALA A 12 -14.62 -5.71 -4.66
CA ALA A 12 -13.36 -5.02 -4.38
C ALA A 12 -13.40 -4.21 -3.07
N ILE A 13 -14.57 -3.63 -2.73
CA ILE A 13 -14.76 -2.83 -1.51
C ILE A 13 -15.03 -3.72 -0.29
N SER A 14 -15.73 -4.84 -0.45
CA SER A 14 -16.13 -5.74 0.65
C SER A 14 -15.00 -6.59 1.23
N GLY A 15 -13.79 -6.41 0.75
CA GLY A 15 -12.59 -7.10 1.22
C GLY A 15 -12.42 -8.44 0.50
N PHE A 16 -11.29 -8.55 -0.16
CA PHE A 16 -10.78 -9.83 -0.61
C PHE A 16 -10.40 -10.61 0.66
N ASP A 17 -11.30 -11.44 1.15
CA ASP A 17 -10.98 -12.44 2.16
C ASP A 17 -10.26 -13.60 1.47
N ASP A 18 -9.00 -13.36 1.15
CA ASP A 18 -8.15 -14.33 0.48
C ASP A 18 -7.26 -14.96 1.53
N GLN A 19 -7.73 -16.05 2.12
CA GLN A 19 -7.03 -16.83 3.15
C GLN A 19 -5.55 -17.11 2.80
N PRO A 20 -5.20 -17.52 1.56
CA PRO A 20 -3.81 -17.73 1.18
C PRO A 20 -2.96 -16.46 1.24
N ARG A 21 -3.49 -15.33 0.81
CA ARG A 21 -2.79 -14.04 0.85
C ARG A 21 -2.54 -13.57 2.27
N ASN A 22 -3.56 -13.64 3.13
CA ASN A 22 -3.42 -13.25 4.52
C ASN A 22 -2.35 -14.11 5.23
N ALA A 23 -2.30 -15.42 4.94
CA ALA A 23 -1.26 -16.30 5.46
C ALA A 23 0.14 -15.94 4.94
N GLN A 24 0.27 -15.47 3.69
CA GLN A 24 1.55 -14.99 3.16
C GLN A 24 1.99 -13.69 3.85
N LEU A 25 1.08 -12.75 4.06
CA LEU A 25 1.37 -11.49 4.75
C LEU A 25 1.67 -11.72 6.24
N ASP A 26 1.00 -12.65 6.90
CA ASP A 26 1.32 -13.01 8.27
C ASP A 26 2.75 -13.61 8.38
N LYS A 27 3.17 -14.45 7.43
CA LYS A 27 4.55 -14.97 7.37
C LYS A 27 5.57 -13.85 7.12
N LEU A 28 5.25 -12.93 6.20
CA LEU A 28 6.11 -11.78 5.94
C LEU A 28 6.23 -10.90 7.18
N THR A 29 5.14 -10.67 7.90
CA THR A 29 5.12 -9.93 9.16
C THR A 29 6.10 -10.54 10.17
N VAL A 30 5.99 -11.85 10.41
CA VAL A 30 6.89 -12.57 11.35
C VAL A 30 8.36 -12.47 10.90
N TYR A 31 8.62 -12.56 9.60
CA TYR A 31 9.97 -12.40 9.08
C TYR A 31 10.54 -11.01 9.33
N LEU A 32 9.74 -9.97 9.08
CA LEU A 32 10.17 -8.57 9.24
C LEU A 32 10.25 -8.14 10.71
N GLU A 33 9.46 -8.73 11.60
CA GLU A 33 9.59 -8.51 13.04
C GLU A 33 10.93 -8.99 13.60
N ALA A 34 11.51 -10.01 12.97
CA ALA A 34 12.83 -10.53 13.34
C ALA A 34 13.99 -9.83 12.62
N GLU A 35 13.70 -8.98 11.62
CA GLU A 35 14.72 -8.30 10.84
C GLU A 35 15.31 -7.12 11.62
N THR A 36 16.62 -7.03 11.67
CA THR A 36 17.35 -5.96 12.35
C THR A 36 18.03 -4.99 11.40
N LEU A 37 18.11 -5.35 10.13
CA LEU A 37 18.70 -4.49 9.09
C LEU A 37 17.63 -3.54 8.51
N PRO A 38 18.06 -2.41 7.95
CA PRO A 38 17.19 -1.55 7.16
C PRO A 38 16.50 -2.33 6.04
N PHE A 39 15.17 -2.25 5.97
CA PHE A 39 14.43 -2.93 4.92
C PHE A 39 13.40 -2.00 4.26
N VAL A 40 13.08 -2.32 3.02
CA VAL A 40 11.96 -1.77 2.26
C VAL A 40 11.19 -2.93 1.65
N VAL A 41 9.87 -2.89 1.76
CA VAL A 41 8.97 -3.88 1.13
C VAL A 41 8.01 -3.12 0.22
N ALA A 42 7.96 -3.50 -1.05
CA ALA A 42 7.11 -2.86 -2.05
C ALA A 42 6.37 -3.91 -2.88
N GLY A 43 5.14 -3.58 -3.26
CA GLY A 43 4.33 -4.44 -4.14
C GLY A 43 2.84 -4.18 -4.06
N ASP A 44 2.12 -4.96 -4.84
CA ASP A 44 0.69 -5.11 -4.75
C ASP A 44 0.33 -6.06 -3.60
N PHE A 45 -0.17 -5.50 -2.53
CA PHE A 45 -0.58 -6.26 -1.35
C PHE A 45 -2.02 -6.78 -1.46
N ASN A 46 -2.76 -6.29 -2.45
CA ASN A 46 -4.16 -6.63 -2.65
C ASN A 46 -5.03 -6.45 -1.39
N LEU A 47 -4.66 -5.57 -0.51
CA LEU A 47 -5.38 -5.27 0.73
C LEU A 47 -5.74 -3.80 0.83
N SER A 48 -6.85 -3.53 1.47
CA SER A 48 -7.24 -2.16 1.79
C SER A 48 -6.51 -1.66 3.03
N GLN A 49 -6.19 -0.37 3.05
CA GLN A 49 -5.65 0.33 4.22
C GLN A 49 -6.58 0.27 5.47
N TYR A 50 -7.82 -0.16 5.29
CA TYR A 50 -8.79 -0.33 6.38
C TYR A 50 -8.86 -1.77 6.90
N SER A 51 -8.05 -2.69 6.36
CA SER A 51 -8.04 -4.10 6.76
C SER A 51 -7.29 -4.33 8.08
N ALA A 52 -7.65 -5.40 8.79
CA ALA A 52 -6.94 -5.82 9.98
C ALA A 52 -5.46 -6.19 9.68
N THR A 53 -5.20 -6.74 8.50
CA THR A 53 -3.84 -7.09 8.04
C THR A 53 -3.00 -5.84 7.85
N TYR A 54 -3.55 -4.77 7.25
CA TYR A 54 -2.87 -3.48 7.17
C TYR A 54 -2.50 -2.95 8.55
N ALA A 55 -3.45 -2.99 9.50
CA ALA A 55 -3.22 -2.53 10.87
C ALA A 55 -2.13 -3.34 11.61
N LYS A 56 -2.01 -4.63 11.32
CA LYS A 56 -0.90 -5.45 11.85
C LYS A 56 0.44 -5.00 11.25
N PHE A 57 0.50 -4.85 9.93
CA PHE A 57 1.71 -4.48 9.21
C PHE A 57 2.24 -3.10 9.63
N SER A 58 1.32 -2.14 9.86
CA SER A 58 1.64 -0.79 10.34
C SER A 58 2.31 -0.74 11.72
N LYS A 59 2.32 -1.83 12.49
CA LYS A 59 3.00 -1.90 13.78
C LYS A 59 4.50 -2.18 13.63
N ILE A 60 4.91 -2.75 12.50
CA ILE A 60 6.28 -3.20 12.26
C ILE A 60 7.00 -2.40 11.17
N ALA A 61 6.25 -1.75 10.30
CA ALA A 61 6.77 -0.97 9.20
C ALA A 61 5.95 0.31 9.00
N THR A 62 6.59 1.33 8.47
CA THR A 62 5.97 2.61 8.14
C THR A 62 5.46 2.58 6.70
N ASP A 63 4.20 2.93 6.50
CA ASP A 63 3.63 3.16 5.17
C ASP A 63 4.15 4.50 4.63
N SER A 64 5.00 4.44 3.61
CA SER A 64 5.63 5.63 3.03
C SER A 64 4.64 6.68 2.54
N PHE A 65 3.47 6.24 2.03
CA PHE A 65 2.44 7.18 1.61
C PHE A 65 1.86 7.93 2.82
N ARG A 66 1.56 7.23 3.90
CA ARG A 66 0.96 7.84 5.10
C ARG A 66 1.92 8.72 5.87
N GLU A 67 3.21 8.54 5.70
CA GLU A 67 4.22 9.38 6.33
C GLU A 67 4.26 10.80 5.73
N VAL A 68 4.02 10.94 4.42
CA VAL A 68 4.21 12.23 3.71
C VAL A 68 2.94 12.78 3.10
N GLU A 69 1.92 11.97 2.88
CA GLU A 69 0.72 12.37 2.15
C GLU A 69 -0.57 12.15 2.92
N VAL A 70 -1.52 13.07 2.70
CA VAL A 70 -2.90 12.98 3.16
C VAL A 70 -3.79 12.63 1.96
N GLY A 71 -4.78 11.78 2.17
CA GLY A 71 -5.70 11.40 1.10
C GLY A 71 -5.75 9.90 0.87
N PHE A 72 -6.25 9.48 -0.28
CA PHE A 72 -6.53 8.07 -0.55
C PHE A 72 -5.37 7.32 -1.17
N GLY A 73 -4.55 8.00 -2.01
CA GLY A 73 -3.41 7.37 -2.69
C GLY A 73 -3.80 6.20 -3.61
N ASN A 74 -5.01 6.23 -4.15
CA ASN A 74 -5.59 5.10 -4.89
C ASN A 74 -4.77 4.73 -6.11
N THR A 75 -4.48 3.44 -6.27
CA THR A 75 -3.65 2.89 -7.35
C THR A 75 -4.42 2.02 -8.33
N TRP A 76 -5.62 1.57 -7.98
CA TRP A 76 -6.44 0.69 -8.80
C TRP A 76 -7.90 1.14 -8.86
N PRO A 77 -8.59 0.98 -10.00
CA PRO A 77 -8.06 0.65 -11.33
C PRO A 77 -7.35 1.85 -11.97
N ALA A 78 -6.27 1.60 -12.72
CA ALA A 78 -5.52 2.62 -13.43
C ALA A 78 -6.08 2.90 -14.83
N THR A 79 -6.70 1.92 -15.45
CA THR A 79 -7.22 2.05 -16.78
C THR A 79 -8.74 2.16 -16.78
N MET A 80 -9.21 3.12 -17.56
CA MET A 80 -10.59 3.30 -17.92
C MET A 80 -11.05 2.28 -18.99
N GLN A 81 -10.56 1.05 -18.97
CA GLN A 81 -10.98 0.02 -19.93
C GLN A 81 -12.40 -0.49 -19.68
N SER A 82 -13.06 -0.04 -18.64
CA SER A 82 -14.49 -0.20 -18.52
C SER A 82 -15.21 0.97 -19.17
N GLU A 83 -16.29 0.72 -19.86
CA GLU A 83 -17.21 1.72 -20.43
C GLU A 83 -17.71 2.76 -19.40
N LEU A 84 -17.37 2.59 -18.13
CA LEU A 84 -17.81 3.38 -16.98
C LEU A 84 -16.85 4.50 -16.57
N ASN A 85 -15.67 4.62 -17.16
CA ASN A 85 -14.74 5.73 -16.90
C ASN A 85 -14.55 6.04 -15.39
N LEU A 86 -14.30 5.00 -14.59
CA LEU A 86 -14.19 5.12 -13.14
C LEU A 86 -12.81 5.65 -12.72
N PRO A 87 -12.76 6.60 -11.77
CA PRO A 87 -11.50 6.99 -11.16
C PRO A 87 -10.91 5.85 -10.34
N PRO A 88 -9.61 5.89 -10.01
CA PRO A 88 -9.01 4.92 -9.12
C PRO A 88 -9.70 4.93 -7.75
N LEU A 89 -10.11 3.76 -7.26
CA LEU A 89 -10.98 3.60 -6.10
C LEU A 89 -10.25 3.03 -4.88
N LEU A 90 -9.21 2.21 -5.11
CA LEU A 90 -8.52 1.49 -4.06
C LEU A 90 -7.02 1.74 -4.11
N ARG A 91 -6.41 1.80 -2.94
CA ARG A 91 -4.97 1.73 -2.78
C ARG A 91 -4.61 0.29 -2.43
N LEU A 92 -3.97 -0.41 -3.37
CA LEU A 92 -3.58 -1.80 -3.26
C LEU A 92 -2.06 -1.97 -3.27
N ASP A 93 -1.36 -0.96 -3.80
CA ASP A 93 0.09 -0.94 -3.93
C ASP A 93 0.69 -0.12 -2.79
N TYR A 94 1.66 -0.70 -2.11
CA TYR A 94 2.29 -0.10 -0.95
C TYR A 94 3.80 -0.18 -1.05
N ILE A 95 4.45 0.82 -0.46
CA ILE A 95 5.88 0.81 -0.17
C ILE A 95 6.02 1.05 1.33
N TRP A 96 6.51 0.03 2.01
CA TRP A 96 6.73 0.03 3.45
C TRP A 96 8.22 0.08 3.74
N HIS A 97 8.61 0.71 4.82
CA HIS A 97 9.99 0.75 5.24
C HIS A 97 10.14 0.60 6.75
N SER A 98 11.32 0.14 7.18
CA SER A 98 11.71 0.09 8.58
C SER A 98 11.99 1.50 9.13
N VAL A 99 12.11 1.60 10.45
CA VAL A 99 12.43 2.84 11.19
C VAL A 99 13.73 3.53 10.76
N HIS A 100 14.59 2.81 10.02
CA HIS A 100 15.85 3.33 9.50
C HIS A 100 15.68 4.30 8.32
N PHE A 101 14.51 4.34 7.72
CA PHE A 101 14.22 5.21 6.59
C PHE A 101 13.17 6.26 6.98
N LYS A 102 13.20 7.34 6.21
CA LYS A 102 12.17 8.36 6.20
C LYS A 102 11.74 8.62 4.77
N ALA A 103 10.43 8.63 4.53
CA ALA A 103 9.89 9.04 3.24
C ALA A 103 9.94 10.57 3.13
N LEU A 104 10.39 11.06 1.98
CA LEU A 104 10.46 12.48 1.67
C LEU A 104 9.43 12.89 0.62
N ASP A 105 9.05 11.96 -0.24
CA ASP A 105 8.12 12.21 -1.35
C ASP A 105 7.51 10.90 -1.81
N VAL A 106 6.24 10.91 -2.18
CA VAL A 106 5.53 9.78 -2.79
C VAL A 106 4.74 10.28 -3.98
N GLN A 107 4.89 9.64 -5.10
CA GLN A 107 4.22 9.99 -6.33
C GLN A 107 3.55 8.78 -6.95
N ARG A 108 2.28 8.94 -7.32
CA ARG A 108 1.62 8.05 -8.25
C ARG A 108 1.97 8.52 -9.66
N GLN A 109 2.51 7.63 -10.48
CA GLN A 109 2.87 7.91 -11.85
C GLN A 109 1.71 7.64 -12.81
N GLU A 110 1.84 8.09 -14.05
CA GLU A 110 0.88 7.75 -15.11
C GLU A 110 0.92 6.26 -15.42
N GLY A 111 -0.24 5.70 -15.77
CA GLY A 111 -0.37 4.29 -16.12
C GLY A 111 0.40 3.95 -17.41
N LEU A 112 1.17 2.85 -17.38
CA LEU A 112 1.97 2.35 -18.49
C LEU A 112 1.34 1.11 -19.13
N GLY A 113 0.01 1.06 -19.21
CA GLY A 113 -0.72 -0.09 -19.79
C GLY A 113 -1.08 -1.18 -18.77
N SER A 114 -0.71 -1.02 -17.51
CA SER A 114 -1.19 -1.83 -16.39
C SER A 114 -2.55 -1.34 -15.93
N ASP A 115 -3.32 -2.19 -15.27
CA ASP A 115 -4.52 -1.83 -14.53
C ASP A 115 -4.23 -1.25 -13.14
N HIS A 116 -2.94 -1.15 -12.75
CA HIS A 116 -2.45 -0.42 -11.59
C HIS A 116 -1.63 0.80 -11.98
N PHE A 117 -1.74 1.88 -11.20
CA PHE A 117 -0.83 3.00 -11.29
C PHE A 117 0.49 2.68 -10.57
N PRO A 118 1.64 2.95 -11.20
CA PRO A 118 2.92 2.84 -10.51
C PRO A 118 3.03 3.83 -9.36
N VAL A 119 3.65 3.38 -8.26
CA VAL A 119 3.97 4.22 -7.11
C VAL A 119 5.48 4.36 -6.99
N MET A 120 5.93 5.58 -6.80
CA MET A 120 7.33 5.91 -6.60
C MET A 120 7.51 6.63 -5.27
N VAL A 121 8.54 6.27 -4.53
CA VAL A 121 8.86 6.87 -3.24
C VAL A 121 10.32 7.32 -3.22
N LYS A 122 10.58 8.46 -2.60
CA LYS A 122 11.92 8.91 -2.26
C LYS A 122 12.16 8.67 -0.77
N LEU A 123 13.06 7.74 -0.48
CA LEU A 123 13.45 7.41 0.89
C LEU A 123 14.85 7.96 1.18
N VAL A 124 15.07 8.38 2.41
CA VAL A 124 16.40 8.66 2.96
C VAL A 124 16.69 7.68 4.09
N LEU A 125 17.89 7.13 4.10
CA LEU A 125 18.39 6.33 5.21
C LEU A 125 18.79 7.28 6.34
N GLU A 126 18.18 7.12 7.51
CA GLU A 126 18.50 7.90 8.71
C GLU A 126 19.61 7.19 9.51
N ASP A 127 20.59 7.96 9.94
CA ASP A 127 21.61 7.47 10.85
C ASP A 127 21.07 7.50 12.29
N LEU A 128 20.59 6.35 12.77
CA LEU A 128 20.06 6.21 14.12
C LEU A 128 21.14 6.31 15.23
N THR A 129 22.39 6.51 14.85
CA THR A 129 23.50 6.61 15.83
C THR A 129 23.62 7.99 16.47
N VAL A 130 22.86 8.98 16.03
CA VAL A 130 22.91 10.35 16.57
C VAL A 130 21.67 10.65 17.43
N SER A 131 21.54 9.89 18.50
CA SER A 131 20.79 10.35 19.69
C SER A 131 21.82 10.64 20.78
N THR A 132 22.47 11.78 20.67
CA THR A 132 23.21 12.31 21.81
C THR A 132 22.26 13.14 22.66
N PRO A 133 22.21 12.94 23.97
CA PRO A 133 21.34 13.65 24.92
C PRO A 133 21.65 15.14 25.01
#